data_dcdd3936cf374b57c44edcddf264367b
#
_entry.id   dcdd3936cf374b57c44edcddf264367b
#
_cell.length_a   1.000
_cell.length_b   1.000
_cell.length_c   1.000
_cell.angle_alpha   90.00
_cell.angle_beta   90.00
_cell.angle_gamma   90.00
#
_symmetry.space_group_name_H-M   'P 1'
#
loop_
_entity.id
_entity.type
_entity.pdbx_description
1 polymer ?
#
loop_
_entity_poly.entity_id
_entity_poly.type
_entity_poly.pdbx_seq_one_letter_code
_entity_poly.pdbx_strand_id
1 'polypeptide(L)'
;PPSPPVWVQKSLPEEWPERGIDAHETGGIFLEWHESLEENIFVYHLYRAARNDVANSISEYQEIAIIEKYNSPGIEYIDQDIHTNTRYFYKLQAEDESGNFSDSSATISYMVFSSAGFFRMEPNGLTDGFIENRTLKWWSSYTLGIEDYILTVLTTHNEILIRVRIQPTNYVSESEEWQIPYEVDLVFGEQYLWRIDMGARYENGVETAGSESPWASFLVGL
;
A
#
# COMPACT_ATOMS: atom_id res chain seq x y z
N PRO A 1 -7.33 -19.02 -26.58
CA PRO A 1 -7.11 -18.70 -25.18
C PRO A 1 -7.22 -17.21 -24.94
N PRO A 2 -7.66 -16.78 -23.77
CA PRO A 2 -7.73 -15.38 -23.40
C PRO A 2 -6.36 -14.68 -23.42
N SER A 3 -6.38 -13.35 -23.41
CA SER A 3 -5.18 -12.54 -23.19
C SER A 3 -4.77 -12.56 -21.71
N PRO A 4 -3.45 -12.55 -21.40
CA PRO A 4 -2.99 -12.54 -20.02
C PRO A 4 -3.41 -11.24 -19.30
N PRO A 5 -3.79 -11.32 -18.01
CA PRO A 5 -4.11 -10.13 -17.22
C PRO A 5 -2.92 -9.17 -17.07
N VAL A 6 -3.23 -7.89 -16.90
CA VAL A 6 -2.23 -6.81 -16.82
C VAL A 6 -2.39 -6.07 -15.50
N TRP A 7 -1.32 -5.96 -14.72
CA TRP A 7 -1.30 -5.20 -13.48
C TRP A 7 -1.50 -3.71 -13.72
N VAL A 8 -2.23 -3.05 -12.84
CA VAL A 8 -2.41 -1.60 -12.89
C VAL A 8 -1.07 -0.91 -12.63
N GLN A 9 -0.80 0.15 -13.38
CA GLN A 9 0.34 1.02 -13.14
C GLN A 9 -0.16 2.41 -12.80
N LYS A 10 0.24 2.93 -11.64
CA LYS A 10 -0.06 4.28 -11.20
C LYS A 10 1.23 5.05 -11.00
N SER A 11 1.20 6.32 -11.34
CA SER A 11 2.30 7.25 -11.08
C SER A 11 1.69 8.59 -10.69
N LEU A 12 1.85 8.93 -9.42
CA LEU A 12 1.44 10.21 -8.87
C LEU A 12 2.69 11.04 -8.58
N PRO A 13 2.65 12.37 -8.74
CA PRO A 13 3.83 13.22 -8.58
C PRO A 13 4.46 13.13 -7.19
N GLU A 14 3.65 12.91 -6.17
CA GLU A 14 4.03 12.90 -4.76
C GLU A 14 4.20 11.49 -4.18
N GLU A 15 4.04 10.46 -5.01
CA GLU A 15 4.20 9.05 -4.64
C GLU A 15 5.28 8.36 -5.46
N TRP A 16 5.67 7.17 -5.01
CA TRP A 16 6.43 6.25 -5.86
C TRP A 16 5.53 5.59 -6.90
N PRO A 17 6.07 5.19 -8.06
CA PRO A 17 5.30 4.47 -9.05
C PRO A 17 4.84 3.10 -8.54
N GLU A 18 3.54 2.87 -8.52
CA GLU A 18 2.92 1.60 -8.20
C GLU A 18 2.80 0.70 -9.43
N ARG A 19 2.86 -0.61 -9.21
CA ARG A 19 2.76 -1.64 -10.25
C ARG A 19 1.61 -2.62 -10.01
N GLY A 20 0.52 -2.18 -9.41
CA GLY A 20 -0.60 -3.02 -9.04
C GLY A 20 -0.31 -3.90 -7.81
N ILE A 21 0.65 -3.48 -6.98
CA ILE A 21 0.99 -4.15 -5.73
C ILE A 21 1.50 -3.12 -4.72
N ASP A 22 1.00 -3.19 -3.50
CA ASP A 22 1.38 -2.30 -2.40
C ASP A 22 1.13 -2.95 -1.04
N ALA A 23 1.65 -2.34 0.04
CA ALA A 23 1.20 -2.64 1.38
C ALA A 23 -0.27 -2.21 1.55
N HIS A 24 -0.97 -2.86 2.48
CA HIS A 24 -2.31 -2.46 2.88
C HIS A 24 -2.33 -2.11 4.38
N GLU A 25 -3.12 -1.12 4.78
CA GLU A 25 -3.23 -0.64 6.17
C GLU A 25 -3.58 -1.73 7.19
N THR A 26 -4.19 -2.83 6.75
CA THR A 26 -4.48 -4.00 7.61
C THR A 26 -3.28 -4.95 7.76
N GLY A 27 -2.14 -4.62 7.18
CA GLY A 27 -0.92 -5.41 7.22
C GLY A 27 -0.82 -6.49 6.13
N GLY A 28 -1.76 -6.50 5.17
CA GLY A 28 -1.74 -7.38 4.00
C GLY A 28 -0.99 -6.80 2.81
N ILE A 29 -1.06 -7.50 1.67
CA ILE A 29 -0.60 -7.03 0.37
C ILE A 29 -1.83 -6.75 -0.50
N PHE A 30 -1.94 -5.51 -0.96
CA PHE A 30 -2.94 -5.08 -1.92
C PHE A 30 -2.47 -5.38 -3.34
N LEU A 31 -3.36 -5.93 -4.16
CA LEU A 31 -3.13 -6.31 -5.54
C LEU A 31 -4.23 -5.73 -6.43
N GLU A 32 -3.85 -5.12 -7.55
CA GLU A 32 -4.78 -4.49 -8.48
C GLU A 32 -4.35 -4.75 -9.94
N TRP A 33 -5.31 -5.15 -10.78
CA TRP A 33 -5.10 -5.40 -12.21
C TRP A 33 -6.20 -4.79 -13.07
N HIS A 34 -5.95 -4.64 -14.35
CA HIS A 34 -6.97 -4.15 -15.29
C HIS A 34 -7.99 -5.24 -15.57
N GLU A 35 -9.27 -4.85 -15.54
CA GLU A 35 -10.33 -5.72 -16.04
C GLU A 35 -10.10 -6.04 -17.52
N SER A 36 -10.24 -7.33 -17.87
CA SER A 36 -10.17 -7.74 -19.27
C SER A 36 -11.32 -7.13 -20.08
N LEU A 37 -11.00 -6.60 -21.24
CA LEU A 37 -11.99 -6.13 -22.21
C LEU A 37 -12.69 -7.26 -22.98
N GLU A 38 -12.19 -8.49 -22.84
CA GLU A 38 -12.79 -9.69 -23.44
C GLU A 38 -14.06 -10.07 -22.68
N GLU A 39 -15.20 -10.10 -23.36
CA GLU A 39 -16.50 -10.34 -22.73
C GLU A 39 -16.65 -11.75 -22.17
N ASN A 40 -15.95 -12.73 -22.75
CA ASN A 40 -16.00 -14.14 -22.38
C ASN A 40 -15.08 -14.54 -21.22
N ILE A 41 -14.36 -13.61 -20.59
CA ILE A 41 -13.59 -13.90 -19.40
C ILE A 41 -14.56 -14.12 -18.23
N PHE A 42 -14.38 -15.24 -17.54
CA PHE A 42 -15.23 -15.66 -16.45
C PHE A 42 -14.59 -15.41 -15.09
N VAL A 43 -13.33 -15.85 -14.88
CA VAL A 43 -12.61 -15.69 -13.62
C VAL A 43 -11.15 -15.33 -13.82
N TYR A 44 -10.53 -14.83 -12.75
CA TYR A 44 -9.10 -14.68 -12.61
C TYR A 44 -8.58 -15.61 -11.52
N HIS A 45 -7.52 -16.34 -11.83
CA HIS A 45 -6.78 -17.19 -10.89
C HIS A 45 -5.56 -16.44 -10.39
N LEU A 46 -5.49 -16.22 -9.09
CA LEU A 46 -4.37 -15.55 -8.43
C LEU A 46 -3.43 -16.58 -7.80
N TYR A 47 -2.17 -16.51 -8.17
CA TYR A 47 -1.13 -17.41 -7.66
C TYR A 47 -0.10 -16.64 -6.86
N ARG A 48 0.33 -17.24 -5.76
CA ARG A 48 1.37 -16.71 -4.86
C ARG A 48 2.51 -17.72 -4.69
N ALA A 49 3.74 -17.20 -4.63
CA ALA A 49 4.92 -17.91 -4.16
C ALA A 49 5.65 -17.07 -3.12
N ALA A 50 6.39 -17.68 -2.22
CA ALA A 50 7.17 -17.01 -1.19
C ALA A 50 8.67 -17.25 -1.38
N ARG A 51 9.50 -16.26 -1.02
CA ARG A 51 10.95 -16.42 -0.98
C ARG A 51 11.34 -17.23 0.26
N ASN A 52 12.14 -18.25 0.02
CA ASN A 52 12.83 -18.97 1.07
C ASN A 52 14.28 -18.47 1.14
N ASP A 53 14.60 -17.61 2.09
CA ASP A 53 15.93 -17.02 2.20
C ASP A 53 17.00 -18.05 2.60
N VAL A 54 16.65 -19.09 3.36
CA VAL A 54 17.57 -20.16 3.75
C VAL A 54 17.99 -20.99 2.53
N ALA A 55 17.02 -21.32 1.67
CA ALA A 55 17.30 -22.08 0.44
C ALA A 55 17.72 -21.17 -0.73
N ASN A 56 17.66 -19.86 -0.58
CA ASN A 56 17.84 -18.85 -1.63
C ASN A 56 17.01 -19.17 -2.90
N SER A 57 15.78 -19.59 -2.71
CA SER A 57 14.86 -20.04 -3.76
C SER A 57 13.47 -19.41 -3.58
N ILE A 58 12.66 -19.52 -4.61
CA ILE A 58 11.23 -19.18 -4.56
C ILE A 58 10.48 -20.52 -4.46
N SER A 59 9.44 -20.58 -3.61
CA SER A 59 8.56 -21.75 -3.52
C SER A 59 7.82 -21.99 -4.83
N GLU A 60 7.17 -23.12 -4.95
CA GLU A 60 6.18 -23.32 -6.02
C GLU A 60 5.02 -22.33 -5.84
N TYR A 61 4.45 -21.89 -6.98
CA TYR A 61 3.26 -21.06 -6.98
C TYR A 61 2.04 -21.86 -6.56
N GLN A 62 1.29 -21.33 -5.63
CA GLN A 62 0.02 -21.89 -5.17
C GLN A 62 -1.10 -20.94 -5.56
N GLU A 63 -2.22 -21.47 -6.03
CA GLU A 63 -3.45 -20.71 -6.22
C GLU A 63 -4.00 -20.32 -4.85
N ILE A 64 -4.18 -19.02 -4.64
CA ILE A 64 -4.67 -18.47 -3.37
C ILE A 64 -6.08 -17.89 -3.48
N ALA A 65 -6.53 -17.56 -4.70
CA ALA A 65 -7.86 -17.06 -4.93
C ALA A 65 -8.31 -17.30 -6.37
N ILE A 66 -9.62 -17.45 -6.53
CA ILE A 66 -10.34 -17.40 -7.81
C ILE A 66 -11.33 -16.24 -7.71
N ILE A 67 -11.19 -15.24 -8.56
CA ILE A 67 -11.94 -14.00 -8.52
C ILE A 67 -12.86 -13.92 -9.75
N GLU A 68 -14.17 -13.95 -9.53
CA GLU A 68 -15.17 -13.85 -10.60
C GLU A 68 -15.22 -12.41 -11.14
N LYS A 69 -15.13 -12.26 -12.47
CA LYS A 69 -15.11 -10.97 -13.14
C LYS A 69 -16.33 -10.10 -12.82
N TYR A 70 -17.51 -10.70 -12.69
CA TYR A 70 -18.78 -9.95 -12.57
C TYR A 70 -19.33 -9.84 -11.14
N ASN A 71 -18.82 -10.61 -10.18
CA ASN A 71 -19.32 -10.63 -8.81
C ASN A 71 -18.37 -9.95 -7.80
N SER A 72 -17.22 -9.52 -8.25
CA SER A 72 -16.28 -8.79 -7.42
C SER A 72 -16.42 -7.28 -7.69
N PRO A 73 -16.32 -6.42 -6.66
CA PRO A 73 -16.27 -4.98 -6.87
C PRO A 73 -15.02 -4.53 -7.63
N GLY A 74 -14.26 -5.47 -8.20
CA GLY A 74 -13.10 -5.13 -8.97
C GLY A 74 -12.14 -6.25 -9.33
N ILE A 75 -11.21 -5.81 -9.70
CA ILE A 75 -9.91 -6.07 -10.23
C ILE A 75 -8.88 -5.94 -9.12
N GLU A 76 -9.28 -6.13 -7.86
CA GLU A 76 -8.42 -6.00 -6.68
C GLU A 76 -8.54 -7.19 -5.74
N TYR A 77 -7.49 -7.44 -4.98
CA TYR A 77 -7.44 -8.47 -3.95
C TYR A 77 -6.49 -8.04 -2.83
N ILE A 78 -6.87 -8.33 -1.58
CA ILE A 78 -6.00 -8.11 -0.42
C ILE A 78 -5.59 -9.47 0.14
N ASP A 79 -4.31 -9.79 0.01
CA ASP A 79 -3.73 -10.99 0.60
C ASP A 79 -3.39 -10.74 2.07
N GLN A 80 -4.23 -11.27 2.96
CA GLN A 80 -4.06 -11.16 4.41
C GLN A 80 -3.25 -12.32 5.00
N ASP A 81 -3.07 -13.40 4.25
CA ASP A 81 -2.36 -14.61 4.71
C ASP A 81 -0.88 -14.52 4.36
N ILE A 82 -0.22 -13.48 4.85
CA ILE A 82 1.20 -13.22 4.65
C ILE A 82 1.95 -13.16 5.96
N HIS A 83 3.25 -13.43 5.91
CA HIS A 83 4.19 -13.12 6.98
C HIS A 83 4.97 -11.86 6.64
N THR A 84 5.05 -10.94 7.60
CA THR A 84 5.87 -9.74 7.47
C THR A 84 7.35 -10.10 7.26
N ASN A 85 8.07 -9.23 6.58
CA ASN A 85 9.46 -9.41 6.20
C ASN A 85 9.73 -10.62 5.27
N THR A 86 8.67 -11.20 4.69
CA THR A 86 8.75 -12.23 3.67
C THR A 86 8.39 -11.64 2.32
N ARG A 87 9.24 -11.86 1.31
CA ARG A 87 8.93 -11.42 -0.06
C ARG A 87 8.02 -12.43 -0.73
N TYR A 88 6.89 -11.95 -1.21
CA TYR A 88 5.92 -12.71 -2.00
C TYR A 88 5.97 -12.31 -3.46
N PHE A 89 5.66 -13.27 -4.32
CA PHE A 89 5.59 -13.13 -5.76
C PHE A 89 4.21 -13.52 -6.23
N TYR A 90 3.63 -12.73 -7.11
CA TYR A 90 2.26 -12.93 -7.60
C TYR A 90 2.21 -12.95 -9.11
N LYS A 91 1.30 -13.75 -9.63
CA LYS A 91 0.91 -13.79 -11.05
C LYS A 91 -0.57 -14.12 -11.17
N LEU A 92 -1.17 -13.75 -12.28
CA LEU A 92 -2.56 -13.99 -12.62
C LEU A 92 -2.66 -14.81 -13.92
N GLN A 93 -3.75 -15.57 -14.04
CA GLN A 93 -4.24 -16.13 -15.30
C GLN A 93 -5.73 -15.80 -15.40
N ALA A 94 -6.22 -15.55 -16.61
CA ALA A 94 -7.64 -15.45 -16.89
C ALA A 94 -8.17 -16.79 -17.43
N GLU A 95 -9.39 -17.14 -17.09
CA GLU A 95 -10.11 -18.29 -17.63
C GLU A 95 -11.40 -17.79 -18.32
N ASP A 96 -11.67 -18.31 -19.52
CA ASP A 96 -12.89 -18.02 -20.26
C ASP A 96 -14.02 -18.99 -19.90
N GLU A 97 -15.24 -18.67 -20.33
CA GLU A 97 -16.45 -19.50 -20.11
C GLU A 97 -16.33 -20.93 -20.70
N SER A 98 -15.37 -21.17 -21.57
CA SER A 98 -15.10 -22.48 -22.17
C SER A 98 -14.02 -23.27 -21.42
N GLY A 99 -13.47 -22.72 -20.33
CA GLY A 99 -12.41 -23.32 -19.54
C GLY A 99 -11.02 -23.23 -20.14
N ASN A 100 -10.77 -22.28 -21.06
CA ASN A 100 -9.43 -22.05 -21.59
C ASN A 100 -8.71 -20.99 -20.73
N PHE A 101 -7.44 -21.29 -20.40
CA PHE A 101 -6.58 -20.40 -19.64
C PHE A 101 -5.73 -19.52 -20.54
N SER A 102 -5.50 -18.30 -20.10
CA SER A 102 -4.50 -17.40 -20.66
C SER A 102 -3.08 -17.84 -20.28
N ASP A 103 -2.09 -17.26 -20.93
CA ASP A 103 -0.74 -17.21 -20.36
C ASP A 103 -0.77 -16.44 -19.04
N SER A 104 0.26 -16.64 -18.20
CA SER A 104 0.37 -15.89 -16.95
C SER A 104 0.70 -14.41 -17.20
N SER A 105 0.18 -13.53 -16.35
CA SER A 105 0.64 -12.14 -16.26
C SER A 105 2.14 -12.04 -16.00
N ALA A 106 2.71 -10.86 -16.13
CA ALA A 106 4.01 -10.55 -15.55
C ALA A 106 4.01 -10.87 -14.05
N THR A 107 5.14 -11.38 -13.54
CA THR A 107 5.31 -11.59 -12.10
C THR A 107 5.65 -10.25 -11.43
N ILE A 108 4.93 -9.92 -10.36
CA ILE A 108 5.23 -8.81 -9.47
C ILE A 108 5.59 -9.34 -8.09
N SER A 109 6.31 -8.55 -7.30
CA SER A 109 6.71 -8.98 -5.96
C SER A 109 6.71 -7.83 -4.96
N TYR A 110 6.38 -8.16 -3.72
CA TYR A 110 6.36 -7.20 -2.62
C TYR A 110 6.73 -7.86 -1.29
N MET A 111 7.16 -7.04 -0.33
CA MET A 111 7.43 -7.44 1.03
C MET A 111 6.84 -6.42 2.00
N VAL A 112 5.88 -6.83 2.80
CA VAL A 112 5.34 -5.97 3.85
C VAL A 112 6.28 -6.00 5.05
N PHE A 113 6.65 -4.82 5.55
CA PHE A 113 7.32 -4.69 6.84
C PHE A 113 6.34 -4.96 7.98
N SER A 114 6.84 -5.26 9.16
CA SER A 114 5.99 -5.42 10.33
C SER A 114 5.10 -4.18 10.51
N SER A 115 3.78 -4.38 10.59
CA SER A 115 2.82 -3.30 10.89
C SER A 115 3.03 -2.68 12.28
N ALA A 116 3.78 -3.35 13.19
CA ALA A 116 4.31 -2.75 14.40
C ALA A 116 5.33 -1.62 14.08
N GLY A 117 5.60 -1.38 12.78
CA GLY A 117 6.37 -0.25 12.31
C GLY A 117 5.83 1.09 12.81
N PHE A 118 4.50 1.27 12.80
CA PHE A 118 3.85 2.50 13.26
C PHE A 118 3.12 2.26 14.57
N PHE A 119 3.82 2.35 15.69
CA PHE A 119 3.22 2.06 17.00
C PHE A 119 2.61 3.30 17.67
N ARG A 120 2.85 4.49 17.14
CA ARG A 120 2.30 5.73 17.67
C ARG A 120 2.24 6.82 16.60
N MET A 121 1.12 7.51 16.55
CA MET A 121 0.88 8.67 15.70
C MET A 121 0.24 9.78 16.55
N GLU A 122 0.72 11.00 16.42
CA GLU A 122 0.22 12.17 17.16
C GLU A 122 0.08 13.38 16.22
N PRO A 123 -1.07 14.07 16.26
CA PRO A 123 -2.27 13.78 17.06
C PRO A 123 -3.07 12.59 16.53
N ASN A 124 -3.79 11.88 17.41
CA ASN A 124 -4.68 10.79 17.01
C ASN A 124 -5.90 10.70 17.94
N GLY A 125 -7.07 11.00 17.39
CA GLY A 125 -8.36 10.88 18.08
C GLY A 125 -8.99 12.20 18.52
N LEU A 126 -10.19 12.08 19.11
CA LEU A 126 -11.02 13.23 19.48
C LEU A 126 -10.64 13.86 20.82
N THR A 127 -9.99 13.11 21.72
CA THR A 127 -9.67 13.60 23.08
C THR A 127 -8.27 14.17 23.20
N ASP A 128 -7.31 13.62 22.47
CA ASP A 128 -5.92 14.09 22.42
C ASP A 128 -5.53 14.56 21.02
N GLY A 129 -6.54 14.83 20.19
CA GLY A 129 -6.41 15.01 18.76
C GLY A 129 -6.27 16.47 18.31
N PHE A 130 -6.09 17.42 19.22
CA PHE A 130 -5.80 18.79 18.79
C PHE A 130 -4.38 18.88 18.24
N ILE A 131 -4.28 19.39 17.01
CA ILE A 131 -2.98 19.61 16.41
C ILE A 131 -2.30 20.81 17.09
N GLU A 132 -1.13 20.56 17.71
CA GLU A 132 -0.31 21.63 18.27
C GLU A 132 0.73 22.09 17.22
N ASN A 133 0.87 23.39 17.06
CA ASN A 133 1.83 23.99 16.13
C ASN A 133 1.80 23.39 14.71
N ARG A 134 0.64 22.85 14.30
CA ARG A 134 0.44 22.20 12.99
C ARG A 134 1.38 21.02 12.75
N THR A 135 1.86 20.33 13.79
CA THR A 135 2.85 19.27 13.71
C THR A 135 2.18 17.90 13.77
N LEU A 136 2.51 17.06 12.80
CA LEU A 136 2.21 15.63 12.76
C LEU A 136 3.47 14.87 13.12
N LYS A 137 3.36 13.90 14.03
CA LYS A 137 4.49 13.12 14.52
C LYS A 137 4.16 11.64 14.54
N TRP A 138 5.10 10.82 14.11
CA TRP A 138 4.94 9.37 14.10
C TRP A 138 6.19 8.68 14.58
N TRP A 139 6.00 7.47 15.09
CA TRP A 139 7.06 6.58 15.56
C TRP A 139 7.04 5.31 14.75
N SER A 140 8.21 4.90 14.29
CA SER A 140 8.41 3.67 13.55
C SER A 140 9.49 2.84 14.22
N SER A 141 9.22 1.56 14.43
CA SER A 141 10.23 0.60 14.91
C SER A 141 11.19 0.15 13.80
N TYR A 142 10.89 0.50 12.55
CA TYR A 142 11.67 0.10 11.39
C TYR A 142 12.45 1.29 10.86
N THR A 143 13.71 1.40 11.29
CA THR A 143 14.56 2.54 10.92
C THR A 143 15.59 2.22 9.84
N LEU A 144 15.82 0.92 9.55
CA LEU A 144 16.82 0.50 8.56
C LEU A 144 16.17 0.17 7.22
N GLY A 145 16.60 0.88 6.18
CA GLY A 145 16.18 0.62 4.80
C GLY A 145 14.91 1.32 4.37
N ILE A 146 14.33 2.20 5.20
CA ILE A 146 13.30 3.14 4.76
C ILE A 146 13.98 4.20 3.90
N GLU A 147 13.48 4.39 2.68
CA GLU A 147 13.99 5.40 1.77
C GLU A 147 13.15 6.68 1.85
N ASP A 148 11.82 6.53 1.96
CA ASP A 148 10.90 7.64 2.05
C ASP A 148 9.66 7.29 2.87
N TYR A 149 8.99 8.35 3.34
CA TYR A 149 7.62 8.34 3.81
C TYR A 149 6.72 9.09 2.83
N ILE A 150 5.48 8.63 2.66
CA ILE A 150 4.40 9.40 2.07
C ILE A 150 3.43 9.79 3.18
N LEU A 151 3.29 11.08 3.42
CA LEU A 151 2.29 11.61 4.34
C LEU A 151 1.08 12.04 3.53
N THR A 152 -0.07 11.49 3.87
CA THR A 152 -1.37 11.88 3.28
C THR A 152 -2.28 12.45 4.35
N VAL A 153 -2.87 13.62 4.07
CA VAL A 153 -3.92 14.23 4.90
C VAL A 153 -5.18 14.36 4.07
N LEU A 154 -6.30 13.90 4.61
CA LEU A 154 -7.62 13.96 3.99
C LEU A 154 -8.54 14.91 4.78
N THR A 155 -9.45 15.55 4.06
CA THR A 155 -10.65 16.15 4.64
C THR A 155 -11.62 15.05 5.11
N THR A 156 -12.65 15.43 5.88
CA THR A 156 -13.75 14.52 6.27
C THR A 156 -14.58 14.00 5.09
N HIS A 157 -14.42 14.59 3.91
CA HIS A 157 -15.07 14.14 2.66
C HIS A 157 -14.15 13.21 1.83
N ASN A 158 -13.04 12.74 2.42
CA ASN A 158 -12.01 11.91 1.77
C ASN A 158 -11.31 12.58 0.58
N GLU A 159 -11.30 13.91 0.55
CA GLU A 159 -10.53 14.67 -0.43
C GLU A 159 -9.10 14.84 0.05
N ILE A 160 -8.13 14.61 -0.82
CA ILE A 160 -6.70 14.80 -0.51
C ILE A 160 -6.44 16.29 -0.33
N LEU A 161 -6.11 16.68 0.90
CA LEU A 161 -5.66 18.03 1.22
C LEU A 161 -4.15 18.18 1.07
N ILE A 162 -3.41 17.17 1.50
CA ILE A 162 -1.96 17.10 1.44
C ILE A 162 -1.55 15.69 1.03
N ARG A 163 -0.60 15.61 0.12
CA ARG A 163 0.19 14.41 -0.13
C ARG A 163 1.62 14.86 -0.37
N VAL A 164 2.55 14.37 0.44
CA VAL A 164 3.93 14.80 0.39
C VAL A 164 4.88 13.64 0.67
N ARG A 165 5.94 13.58 -0.11
CA ARG A 165 7.05 12.65 0.07
C ARG A 165 8.08 13.25 1.00
N ILE A 166 8.43 12.54 2.07
CA ILE A 166 9.33 12.99 3.13
C ILE A 166 10.49 12.01 3.23
N GLN A 167 11.71 12.53 3.14
CA GLN A 167 12.88 11.70 3.41
C GLN A 167 13.11 11.59 4.93
N PRO A 168 13.46 10.41 5.44
CA PRO A 168 13.81 10.25 6.85
C PRO A 168 14.90 11.23 7.27
N THR A 169 14.68 11.98 8.32
CA THR A 169 15.66 12.97 8.80
C THR A 169 16.78 12.33 9.60
N ASN A 170 16.51 11.16 10.17
CA ASN A 170 17.45 10.48 11.04
C ASN A 170 17.22 8.97 11.08
N TYR A 171 18.12 8.21 10.49
CA TYR A 171 18.08 6.74 10.48
C TYR A 171 18.26 6.08 11.88
N VAL A 172 18.45 6.88 12.91
CA VAL A 172 18.66 6.44 14.30
C VAL A 172 17.50 6.85 15.21
N SER A 173 16.63 7.77 14.75
CA SER A 173 15.48 8.24 15.53
C SER A 173 14.29 7.31 15.35
N GLU A 174 13.66 6.93 16.46
CA GLU A 174 12.40 6.18 16.45
C GLU A 174 11.21 7.08 16.11
N SER A 175 11.38 8.38 15.96
CA SER A 175 10.31 9.34 15.67
C SER A 175 10.70 10.33 14.60
N GLU A 176 9.75 10.63 13.74
CA GLU A 176 9.79 11.67 12.73
C GLU A 176 8.65 12.66 12.97
N GLU A 177 8.81 13.88 12.49
CA GLU A 177 7.76 14.90 12.55
C GLU A 177 7.73 15.74 11.28
N TRP A 178 6.55 16.23 10.95
CA TRP A 178 6.35 17.14 9.83
C TRP A 178 5.34 18.22 10.16
N GLN A 179 5.67 19.45 9.82
CA GLN A 179 4.80 20.59 10.06
C GLN A 179 3.98 20.91 8.82
N ILE A 180 2.65 20.93 8.97
CA ILE A 180 1.75 21.36 7.91
C ILE A 180 2.04 22.82 7.56
N PRO A 181 2.36 23.14 6.31
CA PRO A 181 2.64 24.52 5.89
C PRO A 181 1.50 25.48 6.24
N TYR A 182 1.86 26.73 6.55
CA TYR A 182 0.86 27.74 6.92
C TYR A 182 -0.05 28.14 5.75
N GLU A 183 0.38 27.89 4.52
CA GLU A 183 -0.37 28.11 3.28
C GLU A 183 -1.54 27.14 3.11
N VAL A 184 -1.48 25.98 3.77
CA VAL A 184 -2.59 25.02 3.78
C VAL A 184 -3.67 25.54 4.71
N ASP A 185 -4.86 25.75 4.18
CA ASP A 185 -6.00 26.24 4.95
C ASP A 185 -6.61 25.12 5.80
N LEU A 186 -6.37 25.18 7.11
CA LEU A 186 -6.99 24.29 8.09
C LEU A 186 -8.12 25.02 8.79
N VAL A 187 -9.33 24.51 8.70
CA VAL A 187 -10.53 25.13 9.25
C VAL A 187 -10.68 24.79 10.74
N PHE A 188 -10.84 25.80 11.56
CA PHE A 188 -11.08 25.66 12.99
C PHE A 188 -12.33 24.81 13.30
N GLY A 189 -12.17 23.83 14.19
CA GLY A 189 -13.24 22.92 14.59
C GLY A 189 -13.46 21.74 13.62
N GLU A 190 -12.77 21.73 12.47
CA GLU A 190 -12.84 20.63 11.51
C GLU A 190 -11.90 19.50 11.90
N GLN A 191 -12.32 18.28 11.58
CA GLN A 191 -11.53 17.07 11.73
C GLN A 191 -10.86 16.70 10.39
N TYR A 192 -9.64 16.21 10.48
CA TYR A 192 -8.86 15.69 9.34
C TYR A 192 -8.40 14.28 9.66
N LEU A 193 -8.22 13.48 8.61
CA LEU A 193 -7.58 12.17 8.69
C LEU A 193 -6.17 12.27 8.13
N TRP A 194 -5.26 11.48 8.67
CA TRP A 194 -3.91 11.41 8.13
C TRP A 194 -3.30 10.03 8.33
N ARG A 195 -2.39 9.68 7.45
CA ARG A 195 -1.61 8.44 7.55
C ARG A 195 -0.20 8.64 7.02
N ILE A 196 0.65 7.69 7.35
CA ILE A 196 2.01 7.56 6.84
C ILE A 196 2.15 6.21 6.16
N ASP A 197 2.66 6.24 4.94
CA ASP A 197 3.12 5.07 4.22
C ASP A 197 4.64 5.11 4.19
N MET A 198 5.31 3.98 4.44
CA MET A 198 6.76 3.91 4.35
C MET A 198 7.17 2.96 3.23
N GLY A 199 8.10 3.41 2.41
CA GLY A 199 8.62 2.65 1.28
C GLY A 199 10.11 2.39 1.39
N ALA A 200 10.53 1.25 0.86
CA ALA A 200 11.92 0.84 0.83
C ALA A 200 12.23 -0.09 -0.34
N ARG A 201 13.53 -0.25 -0.58
CA ARG A 201 14.09 -1.18 -1.56
C ARG A 201 13.61 -0.92 -2.98
N TYR A 202 13.85 0.29 -3.46
CA TYR A 202 13.56 0.64 -4.85
C TYR A 202 14.39 -0.18 -5.83
N GLU A 203 13.71 -0.94 -6.66
CA GLU A 203 14.28 -1.60 -7.82
C GLU A 203 13.83 -0.84 -9.07
N ASN A 204 14.80 -0.27 -9.80
CA ASN A 204 14.52 0.55 -10.99
C ASN A 204 13.57 1.74 -10.75
N GLY A 205 13.66 2.36 -9.57
CA GLY A 205 12.82 3.51 -9.19
C GLY A 205 11.40 3.14 -8.75
N VAL A 206 11.15 1.86 -8.49
CA VAL A 206 9.85 1.34 -8.06
C VAL A 206 9.97 0.78 -6.65
N GLU A 207 9.02 1.12 -5.80
CA GLU A 207 8.92 0.54 -4.48
C GLU A 207 8.68 -0.97 -4.56
N THR A 208 9.37 -1.71 -3.72
CA THR A 208 9.28 -3.19 -3.67
C THR A 208 9.05 -3.72 -2.26
N ALA A 209 8.99 -2.85 -1.27
CA ALA A 209 8.67 -3.19 0.10
C ALA A 209 8.16 -1.96 0.83
N GLY A 210 7.24 -2.13 1.77
CA GLY A 210 6.69 -1.03 2.52
C GLY A 210 5.77 -1.45 3.65
N SER A 211 5.11 -0.46 4.22
CA SER A 211 4.05 -0.64 5.21
C SER A 211 3.20 0.62 5.27
N GLU A 212 1.89 0.47 5.39
CA GLU A 212 0.96 1.56 5.64
C GLU A 212 0.58 1.63 7.11
N SER A 213 0.47 2.85 7.66
CA SER A 213 -0.11 3.05 8.98
C SER A 213 -1.64 2.97 8.92
N PRO A 214 -2.30 2.65 10.04
CA PRO A 214 -3.71 2.97 10.18
C PRO A 214 -3.95 4.48 10.03
N TRP A 215 -5.18 4.86 9.66
CA TRP A 215 -5.59 6.26 9.68
C TRP A 215 -5.65 6.80 11.11
N ALA A 216 -4.99 7.91 11.33
CA ALA A 216 -5.11 8.73 12.51
C ALA A 216 -5.99 9.96 12.23
N SER A 217 -6.44 10.66 13.25
CA SER A 217 -7.24 11.87 13.08
C SER A 217 -6.76 13.01 13.98
N PHE A 218 -7.02 14.25 13.53
CA PHE A 218 -6.80 15.45 14.35
C PHE A 218 -7.91 16.48 14.18
N LEU A 219 -8.02 17.33 15.18
CA LEU A 219 -8.89 18.49 15.19
C LEU A 219 -8.07 19.78 15.15
N VAL A 220 -8.56 20.78 14.47
CA VAL A 220 -7.96 22.12 14.50
C VAL A 220 -8.55 22.91 15.66
N GLY A 221 -7.76 23.09 16.71
CA GLY A 221 -8.11 23.87 17.90
C GLY A 221 -7.68 25.33 17.82
N LEU A 222 -8.06 26.12 18.86
CA LEU A 222 -7.63 27.51 19.05
C LEU A 222 -6.13 27.62 19.32
#